data_9fc192f77819cf7b6bed0843c1b9b761
#
_entry.id   9fc192f77819cf7b6bed0843c1b9b761
#
_cell.length_a   1.000
_cell.length_b   1.000
_cell.length_c   1.000
_cell.angle_alpha   90.00
_cell.angle_beta   90.00
_cell.angle_gamma   90.00
#
_symmetry.space_group_name_H-M   'P 1'
#
loop_
_entity.id
_entity.type
_entity.pdbx_description
1 polymer ?
#
loop_
_entity_poly.entity_id
_entity_poly.type
_entity_poly.pdbx_seq_one_letter_code
_entity_poly.pdbx_strand_id
1 'polypeptide(L)'
;MKAAVLDIKGKDTGRKVSLNKAIYEIEPNDHAVYLDVKQYLANQRQGTHKSKERAEITGSTRKIKKQKGTGTARAGSIKSPVFRGGGRIFGPRPRNYSFKLNKKLKALARKSAFTMKAKEKAIVVLEDFTFEAPKTSAYSEMMSNLGFDGKKTLLVLGDSNKNVYLSSRNLQHTNVVTASELSTYTILHSGVVLLTEGAVEKIENILS
;
A
#
# COMPACT_ATOMS: atom_id res chain seq x y z
N MET A 1 22.48 -15.63 -0.86
CA MET A 1 22.77 -14.74 -2.00
C MET A 1 23.74 -13.65 -1.56
N LYS A 2 24.67 -13.17 -2.43
CA LYS A 2 25.57 -12.04 -2.10
C LYS A 2 25.23 -10.88 -3.01
N ALA A 3 25.07 -9.66 -2.44
CA ALA A 3 24.83 -8.44 -3.17
C ALA A 3 26.02 -7.49 -3.02
N ALA A 4 26.41 -6.81 -4.08
CA ALA A 4 27.41 -5.76 -4.02
C ALA A 4 26.81 -4.52 -3.37
N VAL A 5 27.61 -3.78 -2.59
CA VAL A 5 27.21 -2.52 -1.96
C VAL A 5 27.65 -1.37 -2.85
N LEU A 6 26.67 -0.53 -3.22
CA LEU A 6 26.92 0.65 -4.03
C LEU A 6 26.95 1.92 -3.16
N ASP A 7 27.75 2.88 -3.56
CA ASP A 7 27.75 4.23 -3.02
C ASP A 7 26.59 5.06 -3.65
N ILE A 8 26.30 6.22 -3.09
CA ILE A 8 25.34 7.22 -3.60
C ILE A 8 25.63 7.62 -5.07
N LYS A 9 26.89 7.55 -5.48
CA LYS A 9 27.34 7.83 -6.86
C LYS A 9 27.20 6.65 -7.81
N GLY A 10 26.61 5.53 -7.39
CA GLY A 10 26.45 4.33 -8.20
C GLY A 10 27.71 3.50 -8.41
N LYS A 11 28.79 3.80 -7.68
CA LYS A 11 30.07 3.05 -7.75
C LYS A 11 30.04 1.87 -6.77
N ASP A 12 30.63 0.75 -7.18
CA ASP A 12 30.82 -0.40 -6.31
C ASP A 12 31.88 -0.06 -5.24
N THR A 13 31.53 -0.22 -3.97
CA THR A 13 32.43 0.01 -2.83
C THR A 13 33.41 -1.15 -2.60
N GLY A 14 33.28 -2.25 -3.39
CA GLY A 14 34.06 -3.50 -3.18
C GLY A 14 33.56 -4.36 -2.01
N ARG A 15 32.61 -3.86 -1.22
CA ARG A 15 31.98 -4.62 -0.13
C ARG A 15 30.83 -5.46 -0.64
N LYS A 16 30.60 -6.62 0.00
CA LYS A 16 29.48 -7.52 -0.33
C LYS A 16 28.72 -7.89 0.93
N VAL A 17 27.44 -7.67 0.92
CA VAL A 17 26.52 -8.09 1.99
C VAL A 17 25.94 -9.47 1.63
N SER A 18 25.90 -10.38 2.61
CA SER A 18 25.31 -11.70 2.46
C SER A 18 23.82 -11.62 2.84
N LEU A 19 22.94 -11.82 1.88
CA LEU A 19 21.50 -11.90 2.11
C LEU A 19 21.09 -13.31 2.57
N ASN A 20 20.30 -13.41 3.65
CA ASN A 20 19.88 -14.65 4.26
C ASN A 20 18.98 -15.46 3.30
N LYS A 21 19.38 -16.71 3.01
CA LYS A 21 18.63 -17.62 2.11
C LYS A 21 17.21 -17.90 2.59
N ALA A 22 16.98 -17.96 3.91
CA ALA A 22 15.67 -18.20 4.50
C ALA A 22 14.67 -17.04 4.28
N ILE A 23 15.12 -15.90 3.72
CA ILE A 23 14.28 -14.73 3.43
C ILE A 23 14.24 -14.45 1.92
N TYR A 24 15.37 -14.53 1.24
CA TYR A 24 15.51 -14.08 -0.15
C TYR A 24 15.54 -15.22 -1.19
N GLU A 25 15.64 -16.48 -0.75
CA GLU A 25 15.72 -17.66 -1.65
C GLU A 25 14.70 -18.74 -1.28
N ILE A 26 13.54 -18.38 -0.73
CA ILE A 26 12.46 -19.33 -0.44
C ILE A 26 11.64 -19.64 -1.70
N GLU A 27 10.81 -20.67 -1.65
CA GLU A 27 9.74 -20.86 -2.64
C GLU A 27 8.63 -19.86 -2.40
N PRO A 28 8.31 -18.95 -3.37
CA PRO A 28 7.29 -17.93 -3.20
C PRO A 28 5.90 -18.53 -3.04
N ASN A 29 5.13 -18.04 -2.07
CA ASN A 29 3.74 -18.40 -1.88
C ASN A 29 2.82 -17.28 -2.38
N ASP A 30 2.32 -17.41 -3.61
CA ASP A 30 1.48 -16.40 -4.28
C ASP A 30 0.17 -16.16 -3.54
N HIS A 31 -0.42 -17.19 -2.93
CA HIS A 31 -1.65 -17.04 -2.18
C HIS A 31 -1.46 -16.22 -0.91
N ALA A 32 -0.36 -16.41 -0.19
CA ALA A 32 -0.03 -15.59 0.99
C ALA A 32 0.18 -14.12 0.60
N VAL A 33 0.87 -13.88 -0.50
CA VAL A 33 1.08 -12.53 -1.07
C VAL A 33 -0.25 -11.89 -1.44
N TYR A 34 -1.13 -12.61 -2.16
CA TYR A 34 -2.47 -12.12 -2.51
C TYR A 34 -3.29 -11.71 -1.28
N LEU A 35 -3.30 -12.54 -0.23
CA LEU A 35 -4.08 -12.26 0.98
C LEU A 35 -3.56 -11.03 1.71
N ASP A 36 -2.24 -10.85 1.81
CA ASP A 36 -1.64 -9.69 2.51
C ASP A 36 -1.87 -8.38 1.75
N VAL A 37 -1.71 -8.40 0.42
CA VAL A 37 -2.04 -7.25 -0.43
C VAL A 37 -3.53 -6.91 -0.36
N LYS A 38 -4.42 -7.93 -0.40
CA LYS A 38 -5.86 -7.75 -0.26
C LYS A 38 -6.22 -7.12 1.09
N GLN A 39 -5.59 -7.58 2.18
CA GLN A 39 -5.77 -6.99 3.50
C GLN A 39 -5.31 -5.52 3.53
N TYR A 40 -4.13 -5.23 3.02
CA TYR A 40 -3.56 -3.89 2.97
C TYR A 40 -4.51 -2.90 2.27
N LEU A 41 -4.98 -3.26 1.08
CA LEU A 41 -5.91 -2.42 0.30
C LEU A 41 -7.28 -2.31 0.97
N ALA A 42 -7.80 -3.38 1.57
CA ALA A 42 -9.08 -3.37 2.28
C ALA A 42 -9.03 -2.46 3.51
N ASN A 43 -7.92 -2.45 4.25
CA ASN A 43 -7.73 -1.63 5.44
C ASN A 43 -7.62 -0.12 5.13
N GLN A 44 -7.31 0.27 3.89
CA GLN A 44 -7.31 1.67 3.46
C GLN A 44 -8.72 2.21 3.17
N ARG A 45 -9.72 1.32 3.02
CA ARG A 45 -11.09 1.72 2.71
C ARG A 45 -11.81 2.19 3.95
N GLN A 46 -12.37 3.41 3.92
CA GLN A 46 -13.17 3.95 5.03
C GLN A 46 -14.61 3.43 5.02
N GLY A 47 -15.17 3.11 3.85
CA GLY A 47 -16.49 2.52 3.70
C GLY A 47 -17.65 3.42 4.13
N THR A 48 -17.54 4.75 4.02
CA THR A 48 -18.52 5.72 4.50
C THR A 48 -19.69 5.97 3.55
N HIS A 49 -19.73 5.31 2.39
CA HIS A 49 -20.80 5.49 1.40
C HIS A 49 -22.15 4.99 1.93
N LYS A 50 -23.18 5.81 1.75
CA LYS A 50 -24.53 5.55 2.22
C LYS A 50 -25.57 6.07 1.24
N SER A 51 -26.60 5.30 0.99
CA SER A 51 -27.80 5.75 0.29
C SER A 51 -28.88 6.19 1.28
N LYS A 52 -29.63 7.21 0.96
CA LYS A 52 -30.75 7.66 1.79
C LYS A 52 -31.90 6.66 1.72
N GLU A 53 -32.32 6.18 2.88
CA GLU A 53 -33.47 5.32 3.03
C GLU A 53 -34.76 6.13 3.08
N ARG A 54 -35.90 5.46 3.02
CA ARG A 54 -37.23 6.07 3.02
C ARG A 54 -37.45 7.06 4.19
N ALA A 55 -36.90 6.76 5.36
CA ALA A 55 -37.02 7.64 6.53
C ALA A 55 -36.17 8.90 6.45
N GLU A 56 -35.05 8.83 5.73
CA GLU A 56 -34.03 9.89 5.65
C GLU A 56 -34.28 10.91 4.53
N ILE A 57 -35.16 10.58 3.57
CA ILE A 57 -35.50 11.50 2.49
C ILE A 57 -36.43 12.57 3.00
N THR A 58 -36.17 13.83 2.60
CA THR A 58 -37.05 14.96 2.83
C THR A 58 -38.32 14.81 1.98
N GLY A 59 -39.50 15.00 2.56
CA GLY A 59 -40.77 14.91 1.89
C GLY A 59 -41.93 14.60 2.86
N SER A 60 -43.16 14.75 2.39
CA SER A 60 -44.35 14.48 3.17
C SER A 60 -44.50 12.98 3.49
N THR A 61 -44.88 12.67 4.71
CA THR A 61 -45.27 11.33 5.15
C THR A 61 -46.77 11.07 4.93
N ARG A 62 -47.55 12.10 4.56
CA ARG A 62 -48.99 12.00 4.33
C ARG A 62 -49.24 11.03 3.20
N LYS A 63 -50.37 10.27 3.32
CA LYS A 63 -50.88 9.41 2.26
C LYS A 63 -51.27 10.25 1.03
N ILE A 64 -50.71 9.91 -0.15
CA ILE A 64 -50.88 10.69 -1.39
C ILE A 64 -52.33 10.68 -1.88
N LYS A 65 -53.04 9.53 -1.77
CA LYS A 65 -54.38 9.30 -2.31
C LYS A 65 -55.28 8.66 -1.26
N LYS A 66 -56.61 8.87 -1.42
CA LYS A 66 -57.62 8.14 -0.65
C LYS A 66 -57.54 6.64 -0.93
N GLN A 67 -57.96 5.80 0.00
CA GLN A 67 -57.88 4.34 -0.10
C GLN A 67 -58.68 3.73 -1.23
N LYS A 68 -59.84 4.34 -1.55
CA LYS A 68 -60.78 3.91 -2.60
C LYS A 68 -61.28 5.13 -3.40
N GLY A 69 -61.84 4.91 -4.59
CA GLY A 69 -62.50 5.94 -5.40
C GLY A 69 -61.53 6.80 -6.24
N THR A 70 -60.27 6.39 -6.42
CA THR A 70 -59.25 7.19 -7.18
C THR A 70 -58.94 6.59 -8.55
N GLY A 71 -59.52 5.44 -8.93
CA GLY A 71 -59.27 4.79 -10.21
C GLY A 71 -57.83 4.32 -10.50
N THR A 72 -56.93 4.47 -9.53
CA THR A 72 -55.49 4.18 -9.68
C THR A 72 -55.00 3.28 -8.55
N ALA A 73 -53.76 2.76 -8.69
CA ALA A 73 -53.12 1.96 -7.66
C ALA A 73 -53.06 2.69 -6.31
N ARG A 74 -53.23 1.97 -5.23
CA ARG A 74 -53.12 2.52 -3.86
C ARG A 74 -51.71 3.04 -3.62
N ALA A 75 -51.61 4.24 -3.08
CA ALA A 75 -50.35 4.87 -2.78
C ALA A 75 -50.28 5.35 -1.33
N GLY A 76 -49.14 5.12 -0.67
CA GLY A 76 -48.85 5.64 0.66
C GLY A 76 -48.10 6.96 0.58
N SER A 77 -46.98 7.03 1.27
CA SER A 77 -46.12 8.23 1.27
C SER A 77 -45.32 8.38 -0.04
N ILE A 78 -45.10 9.62 -0.46
CA ILE A 78 -44.24 9.97 -1.59
C ILE A 78 -42.79 9.49 -1.45
N LYS A 79 -42.34 9.27 -0.20
CA LYS A 79 -41.00 8.74 0.12
C LYS A 79 -40.82 7.26 -0.22
N SER A 80 -41.89 6.54 -0.63
CA SER A 80 -41.80 5.13 -0.96
C SER A 80 -40.83 4.89 -2.12
N PRO A 81 -40.03 3.80 -2.09
CA PRO A 81 -39.06 3.48 -3.13
C PRO A 81 -39.68 3.20 -4.50
N VAL A 82 -41.00 2.95 -4.55
CA VAL A 82 -41.76 2.76 -5.80
C VAL A 82 -41.87 4.06 -6.61
N PHE A 83 -41.83 5.19 -5.93
CA PHE A 83 -41.92 6.51 -6.58
C PHE A 83 -40.54 7.05 -7.01
N ARG A 84 -40.56 7.79 -8.11
CA ARG A 84 -39.38 8.50 -8.58
C ARG A 84 -38.94 9.53 -7.50
N GLY A 85 -37.70 9.50 -7.09
CA GLY A 85 -37.19 10.32 -5.97
C GLY A 85 -37.45 9.73 -4.58
N GLY A 86 -38.06 8.55 -4.47
CA GLY A 86 -38.24 7.82 -3.22
C GLY A 86 -36.93 7.24 -2.66
N GLY A 87 -37.00 6.69 -1.43
CA GLY A 87 -35.85 6.11 -0.74
C GLY A 87 -35.31 4.85 -1.41
N ARG A 88 -34.03 4.60 -1.25
CA ARG A 88 -33.37 3.39 -1.72
C ARG A 88 -33.59 2.24 -0.72
N ILE A 89 -33.96 1.04 -1.19
CA ILE A 89 -34.19 -0.11 -0.31
C ILE A 89 -32.88 -0.85 -0.04
N PHE A 90 -32.22 -1.34 -1.07
CA PHE A 90 -30.98 -2.13 -0.97
C PHE A 90 -29.75 -1.30 -1.39
N GLY A 91 -29.71 -0.05 -0.94
CA GLY A 91 -28.55 0.80 -1.20
C GLY A 91 -27.38 0.47 -0.29
N PRO A 92 -26.18 0.99 -0.62
CA PRO A 92 -25.02 0.81 0.21
C PRO A 92 -25.23 1.44 1.59
N ARG A 93 -24.73 0.76 2.61
CA ARG A 93 -24.65 1.23 4.00
C ARG A 93 -23.18 1.31 4.43
N PRO A 94 -22.81 2.23 5.31
CA PRO A 94 -21.48 2.30 5.86
C PRO A 94 -21.09 0.96 6.49
N ARG A 95 -19.93 0.44 6.12
CA ARG A 95 -19.42 -0.82 6.67
C ARG A 95 -17.90 -0.80 6.75
N ASN A 96 -17.37 -1.55 7.68
CA ASN A 96 -15.95 -1.79 7.77
C ASN A 96 -15.55 -2.90 6.78
N TYR A 97 -14.49 -2.65 6.02
CA TYR A 97 -13.91 -3.60 5.06
C TYR A 97 -12.67 -4.30 5.61
N SER A 98 -12.14 -3.85 6.75
CA SER A 98 -10.92 -4.40 7.32
C SER A 98 -11.10 -5.84 7.79
N PHE A 99 -10.07 -6.63 7.62
CA PHE A 99 -9.95 -7.97 8.18
C PHE A 99 -8.51 -8.21 8.67
N LYS A 100 -8.34 -9.19 9.54
CA LYS A 100 -7.05 -9.49 10.19
C LYS A 100 -6.43 -10.75 9.60
N LEU A 101 -5.11 -10.73 9.41
CA LEU A 101 -4.32 -11.90 9.04
C LEU A 101 -3.32 -12.24 10.14
N ASN A 102 -2.97 -13.51 10.24
CA ASN A 102 -1.99 -14.00 11.20
C ASN A 102 -0.59 -13.43 10.91
N LYS A 103 0.18 -13.14 11.96
CA LYS A 103 1.55 -12.60 11.84
C LYS A 103 2.48 -13.49 11.00
N LYS A 104 2.43 -14.83 11.20
CA LYS A 104 3.22 -15.80 10.44
C LYS A 104 2.92 -15.74 8.94
N LEU A 105 1.63 -15.60 8.55
CA LEU A 105 1.25 -15.48 7.15
C LEU A 105 1.80 -14.19 6.51
N LYS A 106 1.74 -13.07 7.23
CA LYS A 106 2.32 -11.80 6.77
C LYS A 106 3.84 -11.87 6.60
N ALA A 107 4.53 -12.54 7.53
CA ALA A 107 5.97 -12.78 7.42
C ALA A 107 6.30 -13.61 6.17
N LEU A 108 5.55 -14.71 5.94
CA LEU A 108 5.70 -15.53 4.74
C LEU A 108 5.45 -14.75 3.45
N ALA A 109 4.41 -13.90 3.42
CA ALA A 109 4.11 -13.03 2.28
C ALA A 109 5.25 -12.05 1.97
N ARG A 110 5.84 -11.41 3.00
CA ARG A 110 7.00 -10.51 2.81
C ARG A 110 8.24 -11.26 2.32
N LYS A 111 8.56 -12.42 2.89
CA LYS A 111 9.67 -13.27 2.42
C LYS A 111 9.46 -13.66 0.96
N SER A 112 8.23 -14.05 0.58
CA SER A 112 7.87 -14.37 -0.81
C SER A 112 8.07 -13.18 -1.74
N ALA A 113 7.64 -11.98 -1.35
CA ALA A 113 7.82 -10.75 -2.14
C ALA A 113 9.30 -10.40 -2.34
N PHE A 114 10.14 -10.53 -1.30
CA PHE A 114 11.58 -10.34 -1.42
C PHE A 114 12.22 -11.36 -2.34
N THR A 115 11.82 -12.62 -2.26
CA THR A 115 12.32 -13.67 -3.16
C THR A 115 11.96 -13.41 -4.62
N MET A 116 10.73 -12.92 -4.89
CA MET A 116 10.34 -12.52 -6.25
C MET A 116 11.25 -11.39 -6.76
N LYS A 117 11.48 -10.35 -5.95
CA LYS A 117 12.37 -9.24 -6.30
C LYS A 117 13.83 -9.67 -6.46
N ALA A 118 14.30 -10.62 -5.66
CA ALA A 118 15.64 -11.18 -5.79
C ALA A 118 15.81 -11.97 -7.11
N LYS A 119 14.80 -12.77 -7.51
CA LYS A 119 14.79 -13.49 -8.79
C LYS A 119 14.80 -12.53 -10.00
N GLU A 120 14.11 -11.40 -9.88
CA GLU A 120 14.10 -10.33 -10.90
C GLU A 120 15.40 -9.50 -10.92
N LYS A 121 16.36 -9.75 -10.00
CA LYS A 121 17.55 -8.92 -9.77
C LYS A 121 17.23 -7.45 -9.52
N ALA A 122 16.10 -7.19 -8.88
CA ALA A 122 15.56 -5.87 -8.61
C ALA A 122 15.87 -5.38 -7.18
N ILE A 123 16.78 -6.06 -6.47
CA ILE A 123 17.27 -5.66 -5.14
C ILE A 123 18.69 -5.11 -5.30
N VAL A 124 18.90 -3.90 -4.81
CA VAL A 124 20.21 -3.22 -4.79
C VAL A 124 20.52 -2.82 -3.35
N VAL A 125 21.74 -3.05 -2.92
CA VAL A 125 22.20 -2.66 -1.58
C VAL A 125 23.03 -1.39 -1.68
N LEU A 126 22.72 -0.41 -0.82
CA LEU A 126 23.42 0.87 -0.72
C LEU A 126 24.14 0.97 0.60
N GLU A 127 25.25 1.69 0.61
CA GLU A 127 25.88 2.15 1.84
C GLU A 127 24.90 3.04 2.63
N ASP A 128 24.98 3.01 3.97
CA ASP A 128 24.19 3.92 4.80
C ASP A 128 24.64 5.37 4.58
N PHE A 129 23.68 6.25 4.31
CA PHE A 129 23.93 7.65 4.00
C PHE A 129 22.94 8.58 4.70
N THR A 130 23.31 9.82 4.83
CA THR A 130 22.48 10.90 5.33
C THR A 130 22.67 12.16 4.50
N PHE A 131 21.61 12.98 4.39
CA PHE A 131 21.71 14.30 3.81
C PHE A 131 21.81 15.36 4.93
N GLU A 132 22.73 16.32 4.80
CA GLU A 132 22.86 17.42 5.75
C GLU A 132 21.60 18.30 5.79
N ALA A 133 21.00 18.54 4.63
CA ALA A 133 19.75 19.29 4.48
C ALA A 133 18.78 18.58 3.52
N PRO A 134 17.45 18.75 3.70
CA PRO A 134 16.48 18.16 2.79
C PRO A 134 16.52 18.89 1.44
N LYS A 135 16.98 18.21 0.39
CA LYS A 135 17.06 18.73 -1.00
C LYS A 135 16.59 17.66 -1.98
N THR A 136 15.56 17.97 -2.78
CA THR A 136 15.04 17.05 -3.80
C THR A 136 16.03 16.83 -4.95
N SER A 137 16.83 17.85 -5.30
CA SER A 137 17.87 17.74 -6.33
C SER A 137 18.93 16.69 -5.98
N ALA A 138 19.38 16.64 -4.73
CA ALA A 138 20.39 15.66 -4.28
C ALA A 138 19.84 14.22 -4.35
N TYR A 139 18.55 14.02 -4.02
CA TYR A 139 17.91 12.71 -4.16
C TYR A 139 17.73 12.31 -5.63
N SER A 140 17.33 13.25 -6.49
CA SER A 140 17.20 13.01 -7.93
C SER A 140 18.54 12.67 -8.57
N GLU A 141 19.62 13.38 -8.21
CA GLU A 141 20.98 13.10 -8.67
C GLU A 141 21.44 11.70 -8.26
N MET A 142 21.14 11.28 -7.01
CA MET A 142 21.40 9.91 -6.56
C MET A 142 20.68 8.88 -7.42
N MET A 143 19.37 9.09 -7.76
CA MET A 143 18.61 8.18 -8.62
C MET A 143 19.19 8.11 -10.05
N SER A 144 19.61 9.25 -10.60
CA SER A 144 20.26 9.32 -11.91
C SER A 144 21.59 8.56 -11.93
N ASN A 145 22.43 8.76 -10.90
CA ASN A 145 23.71 8.07 -10.73
C ASN A 145 23.54 6.55 -10.65
N LEU A 146 22.46 6.09 -10.01
CA LEU A 146 22.10 4.66 -9.90
C LEU A 146 21.43 4.10 -11.16
N GLY A 147 21.04 4.94 -12.12
CA GLY A 147 20.37 4.53 -13.37
C GLY A 147 18.90 4.13 -13.18
N PHE A 148 18.23 4.70 -12.17
CA PHE A 148 16.84 4.41 -11.86
C PHE A 148 15.88 5.56 -12.12
N ASP A 149 16.26 6.51 -12.97
CA ASP A 149 15.38 7.60 -13.38
C ASP A 149 14.08 7.10 -13.99
N GLY A 150 12.96 7.67 -13.53
CA GLY A 150 11.63 7.32 -14.00
C GLY A 150 11.11 5.95 -13.58
N LYS A 151 11.91 5.12 -12.91
CA LYS A 151 11.45 3.83 -12.38
C LYS A 151 10.80 4.01 -11.00
N LYS A 152 9.85 3.13 -10.69
CA LYS A 152 9.29 3.07 -9.35
C LYS A 152 10.32 2.46 -8.39
N THR A 153 10.86 3.27 -7.49
CA THR A 153 11.87 2.86 -6.51
C THR A 153 11.31 2.87 -5.09
N LEU A 154 11.73 1.90 -4.30
CA LEU A 154 11.49 1.82 -2.86
C LEU A 154 12.83 1.84 -2.14
N LEU A 155 13.13 2.90 -1.43
CA LEU A 155 14.29 2.98 -0.56
C LEU A 155 13.89 2.55 0.86
N VAL A 156 14.58 1.56 1.40
CA VAL A 156 14.36 1.07 2.76
C VAL A 156 15.56 1.48 3.62
N LEU A 157 15.28 2.23 4.66
CA LEU A 157 16.26 2.70 5.63
C LEU A 157 16.25 1.83 6.89
N GLY A 158 17.40 1.65 7.50
CA GLY A 158 17.49 0.99 8.81
C GLY A 158 16.77 1.78 9.88
N ASP A 159 17.05 3.07 9.99
CA ASP A 159 16.45 4.01 10.93
C ASP A 159 15.74 5.16 10.21
N SER A 160 14.86 5.85 10.93
CA SER A 160 14.15 7.01 10.39
C SER A 160 15.13 8.15 10.10
N ASN A 161 15.18 8.59 8.85
CA ASN A 161 15.95 9.76 8.42
C ASN A 161 15.03 10.80 7.79
N LYS A 162 14.75 11.86 8.57
CA LYS A 162 13.83 12.93 8.17
C LYS A 162 14.31 13.66 6.90
N ASN A 163 15.61 13.89 6.76
CA ASN A 163 16.16 14.63 5.62
C ASN A 163 16.01 13.85 4.32
N VAL A 164 16.29 12.54 4.33
CA VAL A 164 16.12 11.65 3.18
C VAL A 164 14.64 11.54 2.80
N TYR A 165 13.75 11.35 3.78
CA TYR A 165 12.31 11.28 3.55
C TYR A 165 11.76 12.56 2.91
N LEU A 166 12.11 13.74 3.45
CA LEU A 166 11.65 15.03 2.91
C LEU A 166 12.22 15.31 1.51
N SER A 167 13.44 14.83 1.23
CA SER A 167 14.08 14.98 -0.09
C SER A 167 13.40 14.15 -1.18
N SER A 168 12.86 12.99 -0.84
CA SER A 168 12.21 12.07 -1.79
C SER A 168 10.72 12.38 -2.01
N ARG A 169 10.02 12.92 -1.00
CA ARG A 169 8.55 13.00 -0.95
C ARG A 169 7.91 13.72 -2.14
N ASN A 170 8.57 14.73 -2.72
CA ASN A 170 8.05 15.48 -3.87
C ASN A 170 8.24 14.74 -5.21
N LEU A 171 9.11 13.74 -5.26
CA LEU A 171 9.39 13.02 -6.51
C LEU A 171 8.33 11.95 -6.76
N GLN A 172 7.83 11.90 -7.99
CA GLN A 172 6.94 10.83 -8.42
C GLN A 172 7.72 9.51 -8.51
N HIS A 173 7.04 8.40 -8.23
CA HIS A 173 7.61 7.05 -8.35
C HIS A 173 8.71 6.71 -7.33
N THR A 174 8.98 7.57 -6.35
CA THR A 174 9.91 7.27 -5.25
C THR A 174 9.16 7.09 -3.95
N ASN A 175 9.54 6.09 -3.18
CA ASN A 175 9.00 5.88 -1.83
C ASN A 175 10.14 5.54 -0.88
N VAL A 176 10.14 6.14 0.31
CA VAL A 176 11.13 5.90 1.36
C VAL A 176 10.41 5.41 2.60
N VAL A 177 10.81 4.27 3.10
CA VAL A 177 10.22 3.63 4.29
C VAL A 177 11.32 3.12 5.22
N THR A 178 10.99 2.94 6.48
CA THR A 178 11.86 2.23 7.41
C THR A 178 11.66 0.71 7.32
N ALA A 179 12.64 -0.06 7.76
CA ALA A 179 12.54 -1.54 7.78
C ALA A 179 11.31 -2.04 8.57
N SER A 180 10.88 -1.31 9.61
CA SER A 180 9.71 -1.64 10.43
C SER A 180 8.37 -1.38 9.73
N GLU A 181 8.30 -0.37 8.85
CA GLU A 181 7.08 0.02 8.11
C GLU A 181 6.89 -0.76 6.81
N LEU A 182 7.87 -1.59 6.46
CA LEU A 182 7.89 -2.32 5.21
C LEU A 182 6.70 -3.27 5.08
N SER A 183 5.94 -3.14 4.00
CA SER A 183 4.79 -3.99 3.68
C SER A 183 5.00 -4.78 2.39
N THR A 184 4.31 -5.91 2.25
CA THR A 184 4.32 -6.71 1.02
C THR A 184 3.87 -5.89 -0.19
N TYR A 185 2.86 -5.02 0.00
CA TYR A 185 2.36 -4.14 -1.05
C TYR A 185 3.43 -3.17 -1.56
N THR A 186 4.17 -2.50 -0.66
CA THR A 186 5.21 -1.53 -1.05
C THR A 186 6.35 -2.19 -1.81
N ILE A 187 6.77 -3.41 -1.41
CA ILE A 187 7.80 -4.19 -2.09
C ILE A 187 7.38 -4.53 -3.52
N LEU A 188 6.16 -5.03 -3.71
CA LEU A 188 5.67 -5.44 -5.03
C LEU A 188 5.32 -4.26 -5.93
N HIS A 189 4.84 -3.15 -5.35
CA HIS A 189 4.49 -1.95 -6.10
C HIS A 189 5.70 -1.24 -6.71
N SER A 190 6.88 -1.41 -6.11
CA SER A 190 8.14 -0.86 -6.62
C SER A 190 8.72 -1.74 -7.73
N GLY A 191 9.34 -1.12 -8.72
CA GLY A 191 10.14 -1.82 -9.74
C GLY A 191 11.50 -2.25 -9.20
N VAL A 192 12.13 -1.41 -8.37
CA VAL A 192 13.43 -1.65 -7.75
C VAL A 192 13.35 -1.38 -6.25
N VAL A 193 13.97 -2.24 -5.46
CA VAL A 193 14.09 -2.11 -4.00
C VAL A 193 15.54 -1.79 -3.66
N LEU A 194 15.75 -0.63 -3.07
CA LEU A 194 17.05 -0.16 -2.59
C LEU A 194 17.09 -0.38 -1.08
N LEU A 195 18.05 -1.17 -0.59
CA LEU A 195 18.22 -1.47 0.82
C LEU A 195 19.51 -0.82 1.32
N THR A 196 19.46 -0.06 2.40
CA THR A 196 20.70 0.34 3.08
C THR A 196 21.28 -0.84 3.87
N GLU A 197 22.58 -0.84 4.15
CA GLU A 197 23.24 -1.93 4.89
C GLU A 197 22.56 -2.18 6.24
N GLY A 198 22.29 -1.13 7.01
CA GLY A 198 21.58 -1.24 8.29
C GLY A 198 20.10 -1.69 8.15
N ALA A 199 19.46 -1.47 6.99
CA ALA A 199 18.13 -1.98 6.74
C ALA A 199 18.13 -3.50 6.52
N VAL A 200 19.13 -4.07 5.87
CA VAL A 200 19.23 -5.52 5.65
C VAL A 200 19.25 -6.26 6.99
N GLU A 201 20.10 -5.85 7.91
CA GLU A 201 20.19 -6.47 9.25
C GLU A 201 18.84 -6.41 10.00
N LYS A 202 18.18 -5.25 9.98
CA LYS A 202 16.88 -5.07 10.63
C LYS A 202 15.77 -5.88 10.00
N ILE A 203 15.73 -5.98 8.68
CA ILE A 203 14.76 -6.83 7.96
C ILE A 203 14.97 -8.29 8.32
N GLU A 204 16.21 -8.75 8.37
CA GLU A 204 16.52 -10.13 8.73
C GLU A 204 16.08 -10.45 10.17
N ASN A 205 16.32 -9.54 11.11
CA ASN A 205 15.86 -9.69 12.50
C ASN A 205 14.33 -9.71 12.63
N ILE A 206 13.61 -8.92 11.82
CA ILE A 206 12.14 -8.86 11.86
C ILE A 206 11.50 -10.11 11.21
N LEU A 207 12.15 -10.69 10.21
CA LEU A 207 11.63 -11.80 9.43
C LEU A 207 12.20 -13.18 9.82
N SER A 208 13.14 -13.25 10.73
CA SER A 208 13.74 -14.49 11.23
C SER A 208 12.77 -15.51 11.82
#